data_cdf35b3457c83fd9ca157ab13d86f723
#
_entry.id   cdf35b3457c83fd9ca157ab13d86f723
#
_cell.length_a   1.000
_cell.length_b   1.000
_cell.length_c   1.000
_cell.angle_alpha   90.00
_cell.angle_beta   90.00
_cell.angle_gamma   90.00
#
_symmetry.space_group_name_H-M   'P 1'
#
loop_
_entity.id
_entity.type
_entity.pdbx_description
1 polymer ?
#
loop_
_entity_poly.entity_id
_entity_poly.type
_entity_poly.pdbx_seq_one_letter_code
_entity_poly.pdbx_strand_id
1 'polypeptide(L)'
;MVEPMTQTTAPRRTNRRGQATRDAMLDAALRALATGDVAAASANRIAKDAGATWGAVKYQFGDIDGLWAAVLQRTAERRGQLEPAHFARALTSTAAPEAPLSERVAAIIDVLFDGLSAPDSRAIETLRAALPRDGAELERLYPRTSAELQSWGRSWIEACQTAFADVDVDPERVREVASFIPGAMRGLVSERQLGSYYDLDLARRGLTGAIVTYLQHSRG
;
A
#
# COMPACT_ATOMS: atom_id res chain seq x y z
N MET A 1 39.28 28.23 -35.99
CA MET A 1 38.42 28.23 -34.79
C MET A 1 37.15 27.51 -35.22
N VAL A 2 37.05 26.20 -34.89
CA VAL A 2 35.95 25.33 -35.30
C VAL A 2 35.14 25.02 -34.04
N GLU A 3 33.89 25.48 -34.00
CA GLU A 3 32.97 25.19 -32.90
C GLU A 3 32.53 23.70 -32.91
N PRO A 4 32.45 23.03 -31.78
CA PRO A 4 31.93 21.67 -31.73
C PRO A 4 30.40 21.72 -31.74
N MET A 5 29.81 21.08 -32.75
CA MET A 5 28.34 20.81 -32.83
C MET A 5 27.91 19.88 -31.69
N THR A 6 27.12 20.40 -30.77
CA THR A 6 26.43 19.65 -29.75
C THR A 6 25.30 18.82 -30.38
N GLN A 7 25.51 17.51 -30.50
CA GLN A 7 24.44 16.57 -30.89
C GLN A 7 23.45 16.40 -29.72
N THR A 8 22.29 17.00 -29.83
CA THR A 8 21.15 16.74 -28.96
C THR A 8 20.55 15.38 -29.30
N THR A 9 20.83 14.38 -28.50
CA THR A 9 20.27 13.02 -28.65
C THR A 9 18.82 13.04 -28.21
N ALA A 10 17.87 12.94 -29.13
CA ALA A 10 16.44 12.81 -28.85
C ALA A 10 16.16 11.50 -28.09
N PRO A 11 15.29 11.46 -27.04
CA PRO A 11 14.99 10.26 -26.27
C PRO A 11 14.28 9.22 -27.14
N ARG A 12 14.84 8.02 -27.17
CA ARG A 12 14.48 6.89 -28.04
C ARG A 12 13.01 6.49 -27.92
N ARG A 13 12.32 6.40 -29.07
CA ARG A 13 10.95 5.83 -29.26
C ARG A 13 10.79 4.41 -28.69
N THR A 14 11.88 3.65 -28.51
CA THR A 14 11.91 2.33 -27.86
C THR A 14 11.48 2.33 -26.39
N ASN A 15 11.67 3.43 -25.65
CA ASN A 15 11.29 3.50 -24.23
C ASN A 15 9.77 3.60 -24.01
N ARG A 16 9.03 4.32 -24.87
CA ARG A 16 7.57 4.48 -24.74
C ARG A 16 6.81 3.16 -24.95
N ARG A 17 7.23 2.33 -25.90
CA ARG A 17 6.59 1.05 -26.18
C ARG A 17 6.85 0.03 -25.06
N GLY A 18 8.08 0.00 -24.55
CA GLY A 18 8.43 -0.83 -23.39
C GLY A 18 7.65 -0.44 -22.15
N GLN A 19 7.50 0.86 -21.88
CA GLN A 19 6.71 1.37 -20.76
C GLN A 19 5.23 1.03 -20.91
N ALA A 20 4.63 1.22 -22.08
CA ALA A 20 3.22 0.86 -22.32
C ALA A 20 2.97 -0.63 -22.10
N THR A 21 3.89 -1.50 -22.53
CA THR A 21 3.79 -2.95 -22.28
C THR A 21 3.90 -3.27 -20.79
N ARG A 22 4.83 -2.63 -20.07
CA ARG A 22 4.97 -2.77 -18.61
C ARG A 22 3.67 -2.35 -17.89
N ASP A 23 3.11 -1.21 -18.25
CA ASP A 23 1.86 -0.69 -17.67
C ASP A 23 0.68 -1.64 -17.94
N ALA A 24 0.55 -2.16 -19.15
CA ALA A 24 -0.49 -3.13 -19.51
C ALA A 24 -0.38 -4.42 -18.67
N MET A 25 0.85 -4.91 -18.39
CA MET A 25 1.07 -6.07 -17.54
C MET A 25 0.68 -5.80 -16.08
N LEU A 26 1.02 -4.62 -15.53
CA LEU A 26 0.65 -4.24 -14.17
C LEU A 26 -0.88 -4.10 -14.03
N ASP A 27 -1.55 -3.50 -15.01
CA ASP A 27 -3.00 -3.38 -15.01
C ASP A 27 -3.69 -4.76 -15.17
N ALA A 28 -3.13 -5.67 -15.97
CA ALA A 28 -3.61 -7.05 -16.06
C ALA A 28 -3.43 -7.82 -14.74
N ALA A 29 -2.28 -7.65 -14.07
CA ALA A 29 -2.01 -8.24 -12.78
C ALA A 29 -3.00 -7.74 -11.71
N LEU A 30 -3.23 -6.44 -11.62
CA LEU A 30 -4.20 -5.85 -10.69
C LEU A 30 -5.63 -6.34 -10.96
N ARG A 31 -6.05 -6.43 -12.23
CA ARG A 31 -7.38 -6.98 -12.58
C ARG A 31 -7.51 -8.46 -12.19
N ALA A 32 -6.49 -9.27 -12.46
CA ALA A 32 -6.48 -10.69 -12.10
C ALA A 32 -6.58 -10.90 -10.59
N LEU A 33 -5.78 -10.17 -9.82
CA LEU A 33 -5.79 -10.20 -8.37
C LEU A 33 -7.11 -9.67 -7.76
N ALA A 34 -7.72 -8.64 -8.39
CA ALA A 34 -8.98 -8.06 -7.92
C ALA A 34 -10.17 -9.03 -7.98
N THR A 35 -10.06 -10.14 -8.73
CA THR A 35 -11.08 -11.21 -8.72
C THR A 35 -11.20 -11.90 -7.36
N GLY A 36 -10.17 -11.83 -6.52
CA GLY A 36 -10.09 -12.55 -5.25
C GLY A 36 -9.63 -14.01 -5.41
N ASP A 37 -9.39 -14.47 -6.64
CA ASP A 37 -8.89 -15.81 -6.92
C ASP A 37 -7.36 -15.83 -6.89
N VAL A 38 -6.79 -16.48 -5.87
CA VAL A 38 -5.33 -16.64 -5.72
C VAL A 38 -4.73 -17.36 -6.94
N ALA A 39 -5.46 -18.32 -7.54
CA ALA A 39 -5.00 -19.02 -8.73
C ALA A 39 -4.94 -18.13 -9.99
N ALA A 40 -5.67 -17.01 -9.99
CA ALA A 40 -5.58 -16.01 -11.05
C ALA A 40 -4.23 -15.24 -11.02
N ALA A 41 -3.51 -15.26 -9.91
CA ALA A 41 -2.19 -14.64 -9.72
C ALA A 41 -1.05 -15.43 -10.39
N SER A 42 -1.32 -16.03 -11.55
CA SER A 42 -0.29 -16.77 -12.30
C SER A 42 0.35 -15.83 -13.35
N ALA A 43 1.69 -15.81 -13.36
CA ALA A 43 2.45 -14.97 -14.28
C ALA A 43 2.15 -15.26 -15.76
N ASN A 44 1.88 -16.51 -16.10
CA ASN A 44 1.49 -16.90 -17.48
C ASN A 44 0.12 -16.33 -17.85
N ARG A 45 -0.84 -16.37 -16.93
CA ARG A 45 -2.18 -15.80 -17.15
C ARG A 45 -2.10 -14.29 -17.31
N ILE A 46 -1.36 -13.61 -16.42
CA ILE A 46 -1.14 -12.17 -16.49
C ILE A 46 -0.49 -11.75 -17.81
N ALA A 47 0.55 -12.49 -18.25
CA ALA A 47 1.18 -12.23 -19.53
C ALA A 47 0.18 -12.35 -20.68
N LYS A 48 -0.62 -13.41 -20.71
CA LYS A 48 -1.65 -13.63 -21.73
C LYS A 48 -2.70 -12.56 -21.73
N ASP A 49 -3.20 -12.15 -20.56
CA ASP A 49 -4.23 -11.12 -20.40
C ASP A 49 -3.72 -9.71 -20.77
N ALA A 50 -2.40 -9.50 -20.68
CA ALA A 50 -1.73 -8.27 -21.15
C ALA A 50 -1.37 -8.31 -22.64
N GLY A 51 -1.73 -9.37 -23.38
CA GLY A 51 -1.32 -9.55 -24.78
C GLY A 51 0.20 -9.73 -24.95
N ALA A 52 0.87 -10.26 -23.93
CA ALA A 52 2.32 -10.42 -23.86
C ALA A 52 2.71 -11.91 -23.64
N THR A 53 4.02 -12.18 -23.68
CA THR A 53 4.57 -13.50 -23.39
C THR A 53 5.24 -13.52 -22.02
N TRP A 54 5.45 -14.72 -21.45
CA TRP A 54 6.26 -14.87 -20.24
C TRP A 54 7.66 -14.28 -20.40
N GLY A 55 8.27 -14.43 -21.59
CA GLY A 55 9.56 -13.80 -21.90
C GLY A 55 9.54 -12.28 -21.74
N ALA A 56 8.41 -11.63 -22.10
CA ALA A 56 8.25 -10.20 -21.91
C ALA A 56 8.10 -9.82 -20.42
N VAL A 57 7.40 -10.62 -19.60
CA VAL A 57 7.34 -10.43 -18.14
C VAL A 57 8.75 -10.54 -17.54
N LYS A 58 9.49 -11.59 -17.92
CA LYS A 58 10.86 -11.80 -17.48
C LYS A 58 11.81 -10.66 -17.87
N TYR A 59 11.63 -10.10 -19.05
CA TYR A 59 12.39 -8.95 -19.51
C TYR A 59 12.09 -7.67 -18.71
N GLN A 60 10.79 -7.43 -18.37
CA GLN A 60 10.34 -6.21 -17.69
C GLN A 60 10.53 -6.24 -16.18
N PHE A 61 10.42 -7.41 -15.55
CA PHE A 61 10.37 -7.56 -14.10
C PHE A 61 11.44 -8.51 -13.54
N GLY A 62 12.11 -9.27 -14.40
CA GLY A 62 13.08 -10.30 -14.03
C GLY A 62 12.42 -11.66 -13.73
N ASP A 63 11.46 -11.67 -12.84
CA ASP A 63 10.71 -12.84 -12.39
C ASP A 63 9.35 -12.43 -11.80
N ILE A 64 8.67 -13.39 -11.15
CA ILE A 64 7.38 -13.18 -10.50
C ILE A 64 7.50 -12.28 -9.27
N ASP A 65 8.60 -12.35 -8.53
CA ASP A 65 8.85 -11.48 -7.38
C ASP A 65 8.96 -10.01 -7.81
N GLY A 66 9.68 -9.72 -8.90
CA GLY A 66 9.74 -8.36 -9.45
C GLY A 66 8.42 -7.87 -10.01
N LEU A 67 7.57 -8.75 -10.54
CA LEU A 67 6.21 -8.38 -10.93
C LEU A 67 5.38 -7.97 -9.71
N TRP A 68 5.40 -8.76 -8.62
CA TRP A 68 4.65 -8.45 -7.41
C TRP A 68 5.16 -7.19 -6.72
N ALA A 69 6.47 -7.01 -6.60
CA ALA A 69 7.04 -5.76 -6.11
C ALA A 69 6.57 -4.55 -6.92
N ALA A 70 6.56 -4.65 -8.26
CA ALA A 70 6.10 -3.58 -9.13
C ALA A 70 4.58 -3.32 -9.01
N VAL A 71 3.76 -4.33 -8.74
CA VAL A 71 2.32 -4.18 -8.44
C VAL A 71 2.13 -3.40 -7.14
N LEU A 72 2.89 -3.72 -6.09
CA LEU A 72 2.86 -2.99 -4.82
C LEU A 72 3.28 -1.53 -5.01
N GLN A 73 4.41 -1.26 -5.70
CA GLN A 73 4.88 0.09 -6.00
C GLN A 73 3.82 0.90 -6.76
N ARG A 74 3.24 0.33 -7.82
CA ARG A 74 2.18 0.98 -8.61
C ARG A 74 0.98 1.36 -7.75
N THR A 75 0.61 0.49 -6.81
CA THR A 75 -0.51 0.75 -5.89
C THR A 75 -0.16 1.86 -4.90
N ALA A 76 1.05 1.87 -4.35
CA ALA A 76 1.54 2.92 -3.47
C ALA A 76 1.61 4.28 -4.18
N GLU A 77 2.11 4.32 -5.42
CA GLU A 77 2.13 5.53 -6.26
C GLU A 77 0.73 6.12 -6.46
N ARG A 78 -0.23 5.26 -6.86
CA ARG A 78 -1.62 5.69 -7.09
C ARG A 78 -2.29 6.23 -5.81
N ARG A 79 -1.87 5.78 -4.64
CA ARG A 79 -2.40 6.22 -3.34
C ARG A 79 -1.63 7.38 -2.73
N GLY A 80 -0.57 7.87 -3.38
CA GLY A 80 0.31 8.91 -2.83
C GLY A 80 1.08 8.46 -1.58
N GLN A 81 1.29 7.14 -1.41
CA GLN A 81 1.92 6.54 -0.23
C GLN A 81 3.45 6.46 -0.29
N LEU A 82 4.05 6.85 -1.43
CA LEU A 82 5.51 6.77 -1.61
C LEU A 82 6.27 7.85 -0.82
N GLU A 83 5.63 8.97 -0.51
CA GLU A 83 6.23 10.03 0.30
C GLU A 83 5.50 10.16 1.64
N PRO A 84 6.14 9.81 2.77
CA PRO A 84 5.53 9.90 4.10
C PRO A 84 4.92 11.27 4.41
N ALA A 85 5.59 12.36 4.01
CA ALA A 85 5.09 13.72 4.21
C ALA A 85 3.83 14.04 3.39
N HIS A 86 3.67 13.46 2.19
CA HIS A 86 2.47 13.62 1.38
C HIS A 86 1.31 12.82 1.99
N PHE A 87 1.60 11.60 2.44
CA PHE A 87 0.64 10.73 3.09
C PHE A 87 0.20 11.29 4.44
N ALA A 88 1.15 11.81 5.26
CA ALA A 88 0.84 12.51 6.50
C ALA A 88 -0.09 13.72 6.26
N ARG A 89 0.16 14.52 5.22
CA ARG A 89 -0.74 15.63 4.85
C ARG A 89 -2.15 15.14 4.48
N ALA A 90 -2.27 14.03 3.77
CA ALA A 90 -3.57 13.43 3.47
C ALA A 90 -4.29 12.98 4.75
N LEU A 91 -3.57 12.42 5.73
CA LEU A 91 -4.11 12.06 7.04
C LEU A 91 -4.57 13.29 7.84
N THR A 92 -3.80 14.39 7.80
CA THR A 92 -4.14 15.62 8.55
C THR A 92 -5.14 16.51 7.82
N SER A 93 -5.27 16.41 6.49
CA SER A 93 -6.22 17.22 5.71
C SER A 93 -7.69 16.85 5.97
N THR A 94 -7.95 15.69 6.54
CA THR A 94 -9.30 15.23 6.91
C THR A 94 -9.77 15.74 8.27
N ALA A 95 -8.86 16.28 9.09
CA ALA A 95 -9.17 16.93 10.36
C ALA A 95 -8.62 18.36 10.39
N ALA A 96 -9.33 19.30 11.03
CA ALA A 96 -8.82 20.64 11.22
C ALA A 96 -7.51 20.62 12.05
N PRO A 97 -6.56 21.57 11.84
CA PRO A 97 -5.29 21.60 12.57
C PRO A 97 -5.45 21.60 14.10
N GLU A 98 -6.56 22.17 14.60
CA GLU A 98 -6.90 22.26 16.02
C GLU A 98 -7.93 21.21 16.46
N ALA A 99 -8.19 20.19 15.62
CA ALA A 99 -9.17 19.16 15.94
C ALA A 99 -8.77 18.36 17.18
N PRO A 100 -9.75 17.97 18.02
CA PRO A 100 -9.51 17.10 19.16
C PRO A 100 -8.83 15.77 18.73
N LEU A 101 -8.05 15.17 19.64
CA LEU A 101 -7.37 13.89 19.40
C LEU A 101 -8.33 12.82 18.85
N SER A 102 -9.56 12.75 19.36
CA SER A 102 -10.58 11.81 18.90
C SER A 102 -10.95 11.97 17.44
N GLU A 103 -11.06 13.20 16.96
CA GLU A 103 -11.36 13.49 15.55
C GLU A 103 -10.17 13.14 14.65
N ARG A 104 -8.94 13.45 15.08
CA ARG A 104 -7.72 13.06 14.32
C ARG A 104 -7.57 11.56 14.21
N VAL A 105 -7.79 10.81 15.29
CA VAL A 105 -7.75 9.34 15.27
C VAL A 105 -8.86 8.78 14.40
N ALA A 106 -10.08 9.31 14.48
CA ALA A 106 -11.18 8.89 13.63
C ALA A 106 -10.87 9.12 12.14
N ALA A 107 -10.34 10.29 11.79
CA ALA A 107 -9.95 10.62 10.42
C ALA A 107 -8.91 9.64 9.84
N ILE A 108 -7.91 9.24 10.63
CA ILE A 108 -6.92 8.24 10.22
C ILE A 108 -7.56 6.87 9.99
N ILE A 109 -8.46 6.45 10.88
CA ILE A 109 -9.22 5.19 10.73
C ILE A 109 -10.08 5.24 9.47
N ASP A 110 -10.72 6.37 9.18
CA ASP A 110 -11.55 6.56 7.99
C ASP A 110 -10.73 6.48 6.70
N VAL A 111 -9.57 7.15 6.65
CA VAL A 111 -8.64 7.07 5.51
C VAL A 111 -8.19 5.64 5.25
N LEU A 112 -7.86 4.88 6.31
CA LEU A 112 -7.51 3.47 6.17
C LEU A 112 -8.68 2.62 5.69
N PHE A 113 -9.86 2.85 6.23
CA PHE A 113 -11.06 2.12 5.86
C PHE A 113 -11.42 2.35 4.39
N ASP A 114 -11.40 3.60 3.94
CA ASP A 114 -11.62 3.97 2.54
C ASP A 114 -10.55 3.36 1.64
N GLY A 115 -9.29 3.42 2.07
CA GLY A 115 -8.17 2.77 1.41
C GLY A 115 -8.36 1.27 1.24
N LEU A 116 -8.86 0.57 2.27
CA LEU A 116 -9.14 -0.87 2.22
C LEU A 116 -10.39 -1.23 1.40
N SER A 117 -11.30 -0.29 1.24
CA SER A 117 -12.50 -0.43 0.41
C SER A 117 -12.27 -0.10 -1.07
N ALA A 118 -11.12 0.49 -1.40
CA ALA A 118 -10.76 0.84 -2.78
C ALA A 118 -10.60 -0.42 -3.66
N PRO A 119 -10.90 -0.34 -4.98
CA PRO A 119 -10.82 -1.50 -5.87
C PRO A 119 -9.46 -2.21 -5.88
N ASP A 120 -8.36 -1.45 -5.81
CA ASP A 120 -7.00 -2.00 -5.79
C ASP A 120 -6.67 -2.74 -4.48
N SER A 121 -7.42 -2.49 -3.40
CA SER A 121 -7.17 -3.15 -2.10
C SER A 121 -7.46 -4.63 -2.15
N ARG A 122 -8.54 -5.04 -2.82
CA ARG A 122 -8.84 -6.46 -2.99
C ARG A 122 -7.71 -7.19 -3.71
N ALA A 123 -7.11 -6.55 -4.72
CA ALA A 123 -5.96 -7.10 -5.42
C ALA A 123 -4.76 -7.32 -4.48
N ILE A 124 -4.48 -6.35 -3.61
CA ILE A 124 -3.38 -6.43 -2.65
C ILE A 124 -3.65 -7.50 -1.58
N GLU A 125 -4.87 -7.63 -1.08
CA GLU A 125 -5.22 -8.66 -0.10
C GLU A 125 -5.15 -10.07 -0.75
N THR A 126 -5.56 -10.22 -2.02
CA THR A 126 -5.39 -11.47 -2.77
C THR A 126 -3.91 -11.81 -2.96
N LEU A 127 -3.07 -10.82 -3.33
CA LEU A 127 -1.63 -11.02 -3.41
C LEU A 127 -1.06 -11.45 -2.05
N ARG A 128 -1.42 -10.78 -0.96
CA ARG A 128 -0.99 -11.16 0.40
C ARG A 128 -1.42 -12.58 0.79
N ALA A 129 -2.62 -13.00 0.37
CA ALA A 129 -3.11 -14.35 0.62
C ALA A 129 -2.33 -15.42 -0.17
N ALA A 130 -1.76 -15.07 -1.32
CA ALA A 130 -0.93 -15.93 -2.16
C ALA A 130 0.52 -16.05 -1.69
N LEU A 131 0.99 -15.16 -0.82
CA LEU A 131 2.37 -15.14 -0.32
C LEU A 131 2.55 -16.07 0.90
N PRO A 132 3.78 -16.57 1.14
CA PRO A 132 4.11 -17.31 2.36
C PRO A 132 3.71 -16.54 3.62
N ARG A 133 3.18 -17.26 4.62
CA ARG A 133 2.79 -16.69 5.92
C ARG A 133 3.96 -16.58 6.90
N ASP A 134 5.05 -17.28 6.64
CA ASP A 134 6.30 -17.16 7.37
C ASP A 134 7.18 -16.06 6.77
N GLY A 135 7.65 -15.14 7.60
CA GLY A 135 8.41 -13.95 7.15
C GLY A 135 9.78 -14.33 6.55
N ALA A 136 10.47 -15.32 7.12
CA ALA A 136 11.77 -15.77 6.62
C ALA A 136 11.60 -16.48 5.27
N GLU A 137 10.55 -17.27 5.12
CA GLU A 137 10.21 -17.92 3.86
C GLU A 137 9.80 -16.88 2.79
N LEU A 138 9.02 -15.87 3.16
CA LEU A 138 8.66 -14.74 2.28
C LEU A 138 9.92 -14.02 1.78
N GLU A 139 10.83 -13.67 2.68
CA GLU A 139 12.07 -12.98 2.31
C GLU A 139 12.98 -13.83 1.41
N ARG A 140 13.03 -15.14 1.65
CA ARG A 140 13.81 -16.07 0.84
C ARG A 140 13.25 -16.26 -0.57
N LEU A 141 11.91 -16.38 -0.72
CA LEU A 141 11.25 -16.67 -1.99
C LEU A 141 10.88 -15.41 -2.78
N TYR A 142 10.56 -14.32 -2.08
CA TYR A 142 10.06 -13.06 -2.64
C TYR A 142 10.73 -11.85 -2.00
N PRO A 143 12.09 -11.72 -2.10
CA PRO A 143 12.84 -10.69 -1.39
C PRO A 143 12.42 -9.26 -1.76
N ARG A 144 12.11 -8.99 -3.03
CA ARG A 144 11.67 -7.66 -3.49
C ARG A 144 10.27 -7.33 -3.00
N THR A 145 9.35 -8.28 -3.08
CA THR A 145 7.99 -8.14 -2.55
C THR A 145 8.01 -7.93 -1.04
N SER A 146 8.85 -8.68 -0.31
CA SER A 146 9.05 -8.51 1.14
C SER A 146 9.54 -7.10 1.46
N ALA A 147 10.55 -6.61 0.74
CA ALA A 147 11.10 -5.27 0.92
C ALA A 147 10.05 -4.17 0.69
N GLU A 148 9.19 -4.30 -0.31
CA GLU A 148 8.09 -3.35 -0.57
C GLU A 148 7.05 -3.36 0.55
N LEU A 149 6.64 -4.53 1.03
CA LEU A 149 5.70 -4.64 2.16
C LEU A 149 6.26 -4.02 3.44
N GLN A 150 7.55 -4.21 3.71
CA GLN A 150 8.25 -3.58 4.83
C GLN A 150 8.36 -2.06 4.66
N SER A 151 8.62 -1.59 3.43
CA SER A 151 8.64 -0.16 3.10
C SER A 151 7.30 0.50 3.37
N TRP A 152 6.19 -0.13 2.98
CA TRP A 152 4.84 0.37 3.29
C TRP A 152 4.62 0.51 4.79
N GLY A 153 5.04 -0.49 5.58
CA GLY A 153 4.92 -0.44 7.03
C GLY A 153 5.69 0.73 7.65
N ARG A 154 6.93 0.95 7.20
CA ARG A 154 7.76 2.09 7.66
C ARG A 154 7.12 3.44 7.29
N SER A 155 6.77 3.63 6.02
CA SER A 155 6.15 4.88 5.54
C SER A 155 4.84 5.20 6.27
N TRP A 156 4.05 4.18 6.60
CA TRP A 156 2.83 4.33 7.39
C TRP A 156 3.13 4.83 8.80
N ILE A 157 4.10 4.22 9.50
CA ILE A 157 4.48 4.62 10.87
C ILE A 157 5.01 6.06 10.87
N GLU A 158 5.89 6.41 9.93
CA GLU A 158 6.43 7.77 9.77
C GLU A 158 5.32 8.79 9.49
N ALA A 159 4.36 8.44 8.64
CA ALA A 159 3.22 9.31 8.34
C ALA A 159 2.34 9.55 9.57
N CYS A 160 2.08 8.51 10.37
CA CYS A 160 1.34 8.65 11.63
C CYS A 160 2.11 9.53 12.63
N GLN A 161 3.41 9.30 12.83
CA GLN A 161 4.22 10.13 13.73
C GLN A 161 4.24 11.60 13.28
N THR A 162 4.34 11.85 11.98
CA THR A 162 4.27 13.20 11.41
C THR A 162 2.89 13.84 11.63
N ALA A 163 1.81 13.06 11.45
CA ALA A 163 0.44 13.54 11.60
C ALA A 163 0.07 13.92 13.05
N PHE A 164 0.81 13.42 14.03
CA PHE A 164 0.62 13.72 15.45
C PHE A 164 1.74 14.57 16.07
N ALA A 165 2.68 15.08 15.25
CA ALA A 165 3.85 15.81 15.76
C ALA A 165 3.51 17.11 16.51
N ASP A 166 2.34 17.70 16.26
CA ASP A 166 1.81 18.91 16.88
C ASP A 166 0.84 18.61 18.04
N VAL A 167 0.61 17.35 18.37
CA VAL A 167 -0.30 16.94 19.46
C VAL A 167 0.53 16.53 20.68
N ASP A 168 0.06 16.90 21.87
CA ASP A 168 0.67 16.50 23.13
C ASP A 168 0.35 15.03 23.47
N VAL A 169 1.04 14.12 22.75
CA VAL A 169 0.99 12.66 22.94
C VAL A 169 2.40 12.07 22.86
N ASP A 170 2.65 10.98 23.59
CA ASP A 170 3.91 10.25 23.52
C ASP A 170 4.15 9.68 22.11
N PRO A 171 5.22 10.10 21.39
CA PRO A 171 5.51 9.61 20.05
C PRO A 171 5.70 8.09 19.95
N GLU A 172 6.17 7.44 21.04
CA GLU A 172 6.33 5.98 21.08
C GLU A 172 4.94 5.30 21.11
N ARG A 173 3.96 5.86 21.81
CA ARG A 173 2.58 5.37 21.78
C ARG A 173 1.93 5.53 20.42
N VAL A 174 2.22 6.64 19.73
CA VAL A 174 1.77 6.82 18.34
C VAL A 174 2.34 5.71 17.46
N ARG A 175 3.62 5.38 17.61
CA ARG A 175 4.29 4.31 16.89
C ARG A 175 3.69 2.93 17.20
N GLU A 176 3.43 2.64 18.48
CA GLU A 176 2.79 1.40 18.92
C GLU A 176 1.40 1.24 18.27
N VAL A 177 0.58 2.30 18.33
CA VAL A 177 -0.75 2.33 17.69
C VAL A 177 -0.64 2.18 16.17
N ALA A 178 0.24 2.94 15.51
CA ALA A 178 0.46 2.85 14.07
C ALA A 178 0.85 1.42 13.64
N SER A 179 1.57 0.68 14.48
CA SER A 179 2.02 -0.67 14.17
C SER A 179 0.89 -1.69 14.07
N PHE A 180 -0.21 -1.54 14.82
CA PHE A 180 -1.30 -2.52 14.81
C PHE A 180 -2.54 -2.09 14.03
N ILE A 181 -2.82 -0.78 13.87
CA ILE A 181 -4.04 -0.30 13.19
C ILE A 181 -4.29 -0.94 11.82
N PRO A 182 -3.30 -1.02 10.90
CA PRO A 182 -3.54 -1.61 9.58
C PRO A 182 -3.95 -3.09 9.66
N GLY A 183 -3.42 -3.82 10.65
CA GLY A 183 -3.79 -5.20 10.92
C GLY A 183 -5.23 -5.33 11.42
N ALA A 184 -5.59 -4.53 12.42
CA ALA A 184 -6.95 -4.49 12.96
C ALA A 184 -7.99 -4.15 11.90
N MET A 185 -7.72 -3.10 11.10
CA MET A 185 -8.63 -2.67 10.03
C MET A 185 -8.80 -3.74 8.94
N ARG A 186 -7.72 -4.40 8.51
CA ARG A 186 -7.82 -5.52 7.57
C ARG A 186 -8.64 -6.67 8.13
N GLY A 187 -8.46 -6.99 9.42
CA GLY A 187 -9.27 -8.00 10.11
C GLY A 187 -10.74 -7.66 10.07
N LEU A 188 -11.14 -6.44 10.44
CA LEU A 188 -12.53 -5.99 10.41
C LEU A 188 -13.14 -6.06 8.99
N VAL A 189 -12.40 -5.61 7.97
CA VAL A 189 -12.87 -5.69 6.57
C VAL A 189 -13.02 -7.13 6.11
N SER A 190 -12.09 -8.02 6.47
CA SER A 190 -12.15 -9.45 6.16
C SER A 190 -13.37 -10.11 6.82
N GLU A 191 -13.59 -9.86 8.10
CA GLU A 191 -14.73 -10.41 8.84
C GLU A 191 -16.08 -9.93 8.27
N ARG A 192 -16.17 -8.67 7.83
CA ARG A 192 -17.35 -8.18 7.12
C ARG A 192 -17.59 -8.95 5.82
N GLN A 193 -16.55 -9.21 5.04
CA GLN A 193 -16.66 -9.95 3.78
C GLN A 193 -17.15 -11.39 4.00
N LEU A 194 -16.80 -11.98 5.15
CA LEU A 194 -17.28 -13.30 5.57
C LEU A 194 -18.69 -13.28 6.19
N GLY A 195 -19.29 -12.10 6.34
CA GLY A 195 -20.61 -11.95 6.96
C GLY A 195 -20.62 -12.08 8.49
N SER A 196 -19.43 -12.08 9.14
CA SER A 196 -19.29 -12.23 10.59
C SER A 196 -19.57 -10.92 11.34
N TYR A 197 -19.40 -9.77 10.71
CA TYR A 197 -19.64 -8.44 11.26
C TYR A 197 -20.63 -7.65 10.41
N TYR A 198 -21.71 -7.18 11.03
CA TYR A 198 -22.76 -6.40 10.36
C TYR A 198 -22.59 -4.89 10.55
N ASP A 199 -21.98 -4.45 11.65
CA ASP A 199 -21.82 -3.03 12.01
C ASP A 199 -20.36 -2.66 12.18
N LEU A 200 -19.73 -2.28 11.06
CA LEU A 200 -18.37 -1.78 11.08
C LEU A 200 -18.23 -0.40 11.72
N ASP A 201 -19.28 0.40 11.73
CA ASP A 201 -19.24 1.73 12.35
C ASP A 201 -19.15 1.58 13.87
N LEU A 202 -19.81 0.56 14.43
CA LEU A 202 -19.66 0.22 15.85
C LEU A 202 -18.20 -0.17 16.17
N ALA A 203 -17.61 -1.05 15.35
CA ALA A 203 -16.22 -1.49 15.52
C ALA A 203 -15.22 -0.33 15.36
N ARG A 204 -15.43 0.56 14.39
CA ARG A 204 -14.61 1.76 14.17
C ARG A 204 -14.68 2.72 15.36
N ARG A 205 -15.88 3.01 15.89
CA ARG A 205 -16.05 3.84 17.10
C ARG A 205 -15.34 3.22 18.31
N GLY A 206 -15.49 1.92 18.51
CA GLY A 206 -14.80 1.19 19.59
C GLY A 206 -13.29 1.27 19.46
N LEU A 207 -12.75 1.07 18.25
CA LEU A 207 -11.32 1.16 17.98
C LEU A 207 -10.80 2.60 18.20
N THR A 208 -11.51 3.61 17.69
CA THR A 208 -11.18 5.01 17.93
C THR A 208 -11.11 5.34 19.43
N GLY A 209 -12.12 4.94 20.20
CA GLY A 209 -12.17 5.18 21.65
C GLY A 209 -11.03 4.51 22.40
N ALA A 210 -10.71 3.26 22.05
CA ALA A 210 -9.58 2.52 22.64
C ALA A 210 -8.24 3.20 22.35
N ILE A 211 -8.01 3.63 21.10
CA ILE A 211 -6.78 4.32 20.70
C ILE A 211 -6.64 5.66 21.40
N VAL A 212 -7.71 6.48 21.43
CA VAL A 212 -7.70 7.78 22.11
C VAL A 212 -7.36 7.60 23.59
N THR A 213 -8.02 6.67 24.27
CA THR A 213 -7.75 6.35 25.66
C THR A 213 -6.28 5.94 25.87
N TYR A 214 -5.76 5.09 25.00
CA TYR A 214 -4.37 4.65 25.07
C TYR A 214 -3.38 5.80 24.88
N LEU A 215 -3.62 6.69 23.92
CA LEU A 215 -2.74 7.83 23.63
C LEU A 215 -2.76 8.88 24.75
N GLN A 216 -3.90 9.06 25.44
CA GLN A 216 -4.05 10.04 26.53
C GLN A 216 -3.45 9.60 27.87
N HIS A 217 -3.28 8.28 28.10
CA HIS A 217 -2.72 7.81 29.36
C HIS A 217 -1.22 8.09 29.43
N SER A 218 -0.78 8.90 30.40
CA SER A 218 0.62 9.06 30.73
C SER A 218 1.21 7.72 31.22
N ARG A 219 2.47 7.43 30.82
CA ARG A 219 3.23 6.38 31.51
C ARG A 219 3.47 6.88 32.93
N GLY A 220 2.79 6.28 33.91
CA GLY A 220 3.05 6.51 35.33
C GLY A 220 4.46 6.07 35.71
#